data_8769fee18a9ece3d13ef4507dfadaa0f
#
_entry.id   8769fee18a9ece3d13ef4507dfadaa0f
#
_cell.length_a   1.000
_cell.length_b   1.000
_cell.length_c   1.000
_cell.angle_alpha   90.00
_cell.angle_beta   90.00
_cell.angle_gamma   90.00
#
_symmetry.space_group_name_H-M   'P 1'
#
loop_
_entity.id
_entity.type
_entity.pdbx_description
1 polymer ?
#
loop_
_entity_poly.entity_id
_entity_poly.type
_entity_poly.pdbx_seq_one_letter_code
_entity_poly.pdbx_strand_id
1 'polypeptide(L)'
;MADETRNGDSKVRVVRLLGHRDDAGAWEIRDFLKRSVVESQWIELSTEEDCRRELGLDLKNVNLPIVELPDGTRLFGPTLRDVADRLGFVTKPKRRQYDVSIYGAGPAGLSAAVYAASEGLSTVLIERSAVGGQAGTTSMIENYMGFPQGINGADLAERARQQAVKFGVELVMMQEGVKSTFHDDRIWTDLADGGTMVARANVCATGVEWRRLNLANEDKLLGRGLYYGAGASEAPLCGGEDVYVVGGGNSAGQAVMHLATHAKSVTMLVRDKALAASMSQYLSDRILGAANVQVQYDVEITGLDGGQALERVRIGSRTTKEANWATTPRLFVAIGGVPNTDWAADTAIVRDQGGYLVTGPDLLINGKAPASWPLDRAPYYLETSVPGSFAAGDVRHRSIKRVATAAGEGAMAIAFVHRYLEETA
;
A
#
# COMPACT_ATOMS: atom_id res chain seq x y z
N MET A 1 18.81 -0.64 -56.91
CA MET A 1 17.55 0.08 -56.74
C MET A 1 17.06 -0.27 -55.36
N ALA A 2 17.07 0.75 -54.54
CA ALA A 2 16.79 0.72 -53.11
C ALA A 2 15.35 0.33 -52.82
N ASP A 3 15.14 -0.40 -51.76
CA ASP A 3 13.86 -0.54 -51.12
C ASP A 3 13.90 0.33 -49.82
N GLU A 4 13.49 1.58 -49.99
CA GLU A 4 13.09 2.50 -48.93
C GLU A 4 11.62 2.21 -48.65
N THR A 5 11.33 1.60 -47.51
CA THR A 5 10.09 1.83 -46.73
C THR A 5 9.96 0.78 -45.61
N ARG A 6 10.48 1.10 -44.46
CA ARG A 6 9.94 0.62 -43.15
C ARG A 6 10.50 1.46 -42.00
N ASN A 7 10.14 2.74 -42.01
CA ASN A 7 10.14 3.54 -40.78
C ASN A 7 8.69 3.65 -40.31
N GLY A 8 8.17 2.59 -39.75
CA GLY A 8 6.96 2.61 -38.96
C GLY A 8 7.36 2.81 -37.51
N ASP A 9 7.31 4.07 -37.07
CA ASP A 9 7.41 4.49 -35.68
C ASP A 9 6.36 3.74 -34.87
N SER A 10 6.68 2.57 -34.36
CA SER A 10 5.89 1.88 -33.33
C SER A 10 6.15 2.59 -32.02
N LYS A 11 5.58 3.80 -31.86
CA LYS A 11 5.41 4.41 -30.53
C LYS A 11 4.68 3.37 -29.69
N VAL A 12 5.36 2.80 -28.71
CA VAL A 12 4.72 2.02 -27.66
C VAL A 12 3.65 2.92 -27.08
N ARG A 13 2.39 2.58 -27.34
CA ARG A 13 1.27 3.36 -26.83
C ARG A 13 1.17 3.06 -25.35
N VAL A 14 1.50 4.05 -24.52
CA VAL A 14 1.36 3.99 -23.06
C VAL A 14 -0.08 4.29 -22.68
N VAL A 15 -0.46 3.91 -21.44
CA VAL A 15 -1.75 4.35 -20.88
C VAL A 15 -1.72 5.86 -20.70
N ARG A 16 -2.75 6.56 -21.19
CA ARG A 16 -2.92 8.00 -20.95
C ARG A 16 -4.06 8.22 -19.98
N LEU A 17 -3.78 8.90 -18.88
CA LEU A 17 -4.78 9.29 -17.87
C LEU A 17 -4.99 10.80 -17.97
N LEU A 18 -6.20 11.19 -18.35
CA LEU A 18 -6.58 12.59 -18.57
C LEU A 18 -7.62 12.98 -17.51
N GLY A 19 -7.42 14.12 -16.84
CA GLY A 19 -8.34 14.55 -15.79
C GLY A 19 -7.89 15.82 -15.08
N HIS A 20 -8.61 16.18 -14.04
CA HIS A 20 -8.23 17.28 -13.16
C HIS A 20 -7.36 16.75 -12.02
N ARG A 21 -6.30 17.50 -11.64
CA ARG A 21 -5.36 17.08 -10.57
C ARG A 21 -6.02 16.84 -9.22
N ASP A 22 -7.12 17.54 -8.93
CA ASP A 22 -7.87 17.44 -7.69
C ASP A 22 -9.11 16.52 -7.82
N ASP A 23 -9.10 15.59 -8.79
CA ASP A 23 -10.11 14.55 -8.93
C ASP A 23 -9.66 13.27 -8.19
N ALA A 24 -10.51 12.79 -7.25
CA ALA A 24 -10.21 11.63 -6.44
C ALA A 24 -10.10 10.33 -7.26
N GLY A 25 -10.96 10.15 -8.27
CA GLY A 25 -10.92 8.98 -9.16
C GLY A 25 -9.66 8.97 -10.03
N ALA A 26 -9.27 10.15 -10.56
CA ALA A 26 -8.00 10.28 -11.27
C ALA A 26 -6.80 9.98 -10.37
N TRP A 27 -6.85 10.41 -9.11
CA TRP A 27 -5.82 10.08 -8.11
C TRP A 27 -5.71 8.58 -7.87
N GLU A 28 -6.82 7.89 -7.58
CA GLU A 28 -6.83 6.44 -7.33
C GLU A 28 -6.24 5.65 -8.51
N ILE A 29 -6.65 6.01 -9.74
CA ILE A 29 -6.15 5.35 -10.95
C ILE A 29 -4.66 5.64 -11.14
N ARG A 30 -4.21 6.87 -10.95
CA ARG A 30 -2.79 7.25 -11.07
C ARG A 30 -1.91 6.52 -10.07
N ASP A 31 -2.33 6.44 -8.79
CA ASP A 31 -1.63 5.69 -7.75
C ASP A 31 -1.53 4.20 -8.10
N PHE A 32 -2.64 3.60 -8.54
CA PHE A 32 -2.67 2.22 -8.97
C PHE A 32 -1.74 1.93 -10.15
N LEU A 33 -1.78 2.74 -11.21
CA LEU A 33 -0.92 2.58 -12.39
C LEU A 33 0.56 2.66 -11.99
N LYS A 34 0.92 3.63 -11.14
CA LYS A 34 2.29 3.79 -10.65
C LYS A 34 2.74 2.61 -9.80
N ARG A 35 1.95 2.16 -8.84
CA ARG A 35 2.25 1.02 -7.97
C ARG A 35 2.32 -0.30 -8.75
N SER A 36 1.54 -0.43 -9.81
CA SER A 36 1.53 -1.59 -10.69
C SER A 36 2.62 -1.54 -11.78
N VAL A 37 3.49 -0.52 -11.73
CA VAL A 37 4.56 -0.27 -12.72
C VAL A 37 4.03 -0.27 -14.16
N VAL A 38 2.82 0.26 -14.34
CA VAL A 38 2.22 0.49 -15.66
C VAL A 38 2.74 1.82 -16.21
N GLU A 39 3.40 1.77 -17.35
CA GLU A 39 3.86 2.98 -18.01
C GLU A 39 2.66 3.83 -18.41
N SER A 40 2.60 5.05 -17.87
CA SER A 40 1.44 5.93 -18.06
C SER A 40 1.85 7.39 -18.15
N GLN A 41 1.08 8.16 -18.93
CA GLN A 41 1.20 9.60 -19.09
C GLN A 41 0.01 10.29 -18.42
N TRP A 42 0.30 11.20 -17.49
CA TRP A 42 -0.70 12.11 -16.94
C TRP A 42 -0.89 13.32 -17.84
N ILE A 43 -2.13 13.68 -18.13
CA ILE A 43 -2.53 14.87 -18.90
C ILE A 43 -3.56 15.64 -18.11
N GLU A 44 -3.19 16.83 -17.68
CA GLU A 44 -4.07 17.73 -16.96
C GLU A 44 -5.11 18.36 -17.89
N LEU A 45 -6.38 18.30 -17.52
CA LEU A 45 -7.48 18.97 -18.21
C LEU A 45 -8.09 20.04 -17.30
N SER A 46 -7.46 21.21 -17.25
CA SER A 46 -7.91 22.32 -16.39
C SER A 46 -8.85 23.31 -17.09
N THR A 47 -8.82 23.37 -18.42
CA THR A 47 -9.57 24.33 -19.23
C THR A 47 -10.35 23.68 -20.37
N GLU A 48 -11.34 24.42 -20.92
CA GLU A 48 -12.05 24.00 -22.13
C GLU A 48 -11.09 23.84 -23.34
N GLU A 49 -10.03 24.63 -23.39
CA GLU A 49 -9.02 24.56 -24.45
C GLU A 49 -8.20 23.27 -24.35
N ASP A 50 -7.80 22.88 -23.14
CA ASP A 50 -7.12 21.60 -22.90
C ASP A 50 -7.97 20.43 -23.37
N CYS A 51 -9.24 20.42 -23.01
CA CYS A 51 -10.17 19.37 -23.38
C CYS A 51 -10.37 19.28 -24.90
N ARG A 52 -10.53 20.40 -25.57
CA ARG A 52 -10.66 20.44 -27.05
C ARG A 52 -9.37 19.99 -27.74
N ARG A 53 -8.21 20.41 -27.25
CA ARG A 53 -6.91 20.02 -27.81
C ARG A 53 -6.65 18.51 -27.69
N GLU A 54 -6.92 17.92 -26.52
CA GLU A 54 -6.60 16.53 -26.26
C GLU A 54 -7.68 15.56 -26.73
N LEU A 55 -8.94 15.96 -26.70
CA LEU A 55 -10.09 15.07 -26.90
C LEU A 55 -10.97 15.47 -28.10
N GLY A 56 -10.91 16.71 -28.54
CA GLY A 56 -11.85 17.27 -29.53
C GLY A 56 -13.26 17.49 -28.97
N LEU A 57 -13.43 17.55 -27.65
CA LEU A 57 -14.69 17.63 -26.93
C LEU A 57 -14.73 18.87 -26.02
N ASP A 58 -15.93 19.33 -25.66
CA ASP A 58 -16.10 20.35 -24.63
C ASP A 58 -16.08 19.70 -23.24
N LEU A 59 -15.40 20.31 -22.27
CA LEU A 59 -15.20 19.81 -20.91
C LEU A 59 -16.53 19.47 -20.20
N LYS A 60 -17.55 20.30 -20.38
CA LYS A 60 -18.89 20.09 -19.79
C LYS A 60 -19.62 18.83 -20.29
N ASN A 61 -19.17 18.26 -21.42
CA ASN A 61 -19.76 17.08 -22.05
C ASN A 61 -18.95 15.82 -21.79
N VAL A 62 -17.93 15.89 -20.91
CA VAL A 62 -17.00 14.80 -20.66
C VAL A 62 -17.09 14.37 -19.21
N ASN A 63 -17.21 13.05 -18.99
CA ASN A 63 -17.14 12.46 -17.67
C ASN A 63 -15.65 12.12 -17.34
N LEU A 64 -15.07 12.89 -16.43
CA LEU A 64 -13.69 12.71 -15.98
C LEU A 64 -13.60 11.69 -14.82
N PRO A 65 -12.44 11.04 -14.62
CA PRO A 65 -11.25 11.04 -15.48
C PRO A 65 -11.47 10.22 -16.77
N ILE A 66 -10.58 10.39 -17.75
CA ILE A 66 -10.55 9.54 -18.95
C ILE A 66 -9.29 8.72 -18.94
N VAL A 67 -9.41 7.44 -19.26
CA VAL A 67 -8.29 6.53 -19.47
C VAL A 67 -8.27 6.09 -20.92
N GLU A 68 -7.20 6.42 -21.63
CA GLU A 68 -6.94 5.93 -22.99
C GLU A 68 -5.93 4.78 -22.90
N LEU A 69 -6.35 3.59 -23.30
CA LEU A 69 -5.56 2.38 -23.28
C LEU A 69 -4.61 2.30 -24.47
N PRO A 70 -3.56 1.46 -24.43
CA PRO A 70 -2.61 1.30 -25.53
C PRO A 70 -3.23 0.88 -26.88
N ASP A 71 -4.38 0.21 -26.85
CA ASP A 71 -5.14 -0.19 -28.04
C ASP A 71 -5.98 0.95 -28.64
N GLY A 72 -6.00 2.13 -27.99
CA GLY A 72 -6.79 3.28 -28.37
C GLY A 72 -8.21 3.33 -27.78
N THR A 73 -8.59 2.32 -26.98
CA THR A 73 -9.87 2.33 -26.26
C THR A 73 -9.90 3.47 -25.25
N ARG A 74 -10.98 4.25 -25.19
CA ARG A 74 -11.19 5.31 -24.21
C ARG A 74 -12.28 4.92 -23.23
N LEU A 75 -11.99 5.05 -21.94
CA LEU A 75 -12.93 4.89 -20.83
C LEU A 75 -13.25 6.27 -20.26
N PHE A 76 -14.53 6.61 -20.12
CA PHE A 76 -14.99 7.91 -19.62
C PHE A 76 -15.56 7.75 -18.22
N GLY A 77 -14.98 8.41 -17.22
CA GLY A 77 -15.34 8.27 -15.82
C GLY A 77 -15.21 6.84 -15.28
N PRO A 78 -14.16 6.07 -15.65
CA PRO A 78 -14.04 4.70 -15.19
C PRO A 78 -13.74 4.67 -13.68
N THR A 79 -14.21 3.61 -13.03
CA THR A 79 -13.72 3.24 -11.71
C THR A 79 -12.31 2.65 -11.82
N LEU A 80 -11.57 2.61 -10.70
CA LEU A 80 -10.30 1.89 -10.64
C LEU A 80 -10.43 0.43 -11.11
N ARG A 81 -11.52 -0.24 -10.71
CA ARG A 81 -11.77 -1.64 -11.09
C ARG A 81 -11.97 -1.81 -12.60
N ASP A 82 -12.66 -0.88 -13.26
CA ASP A 82 -12.83 -0.91 -14.72
C ASP A 82 -11.49 -0.82 -15.45
N VAL A 83 -10.60 0.07 -14.99
CA VAL A 83 -9.25 0.21 -15.53
C VAL A 83 -8.42 -1.04 -15.28
N ALA A 84 -8.43 -1.55 -14.05
CA ALA A 84 -7.70 -2.74 -13.66
C ALA A 84 -8.16 -3.99 -14.47
N ASP A 85 -9.45 -4.12 -14.71
CA ASP A 85 -10.02 -5.20 -15.52
C ASP A 85 -9.52 -5.13 -16.97
N ARG A 86 -9.58 -3.95 -17.59
CA ARG A 86 -9.12 -3.72 -18.96
C ARG A 86 -7.61 -3.94 -19.13
N LEU A 87 -6.83 -3.71 -18.08
CA LEU A 87 -5.39 -3.97 -18.06
C LEU A 87 -5.04 -5.42 -17.67
N GLY A 88 -6.05 -6.26 -17.39
CA GLY A 88 -5.86 -7.67 -17.04
C GLY A 88 -5.41 -7.93 -15.60
N PHE A 89 -5.60 -6.96 -14.70
CA PHE A 89 -5.28 -7.12 -13.27
C PHE A 89 -6.39 -7.78 -12.47
N VAL A 90 -7.65 -7.76 -12.94
CA VAL A 90 -8.74 -8.45 -12.25
C VAL A 90 -8.67 -9.95 -12.56
N THR A 91 -8.30 -10.73 -11.57
CA THR A 91 -8.12 -12.18 -11.74
C THR A 91 -8.93 -12.96 -10.71
N LYS A 92 -9.20 -14.23 -11.02
CA LYS A 92 -9.92 -15.17 -10.16
C LYS A 92 -9.07 -16.41 -9.92
N PRO A 93 -9.24 -17.11 -8.77
CA PRO A 93 -8.57 -18.37 -8.54
C PRO A 93 -8.88 -19.39 -9.63
N LYS A 94 -7.83 -20.00 -10.20
CA LYS A 94 -7.95 -21.08 -11.20
C LYS A 94 -8.19 -22.43 -10.57
N ARG A 95 -7.76 -22.58 -9.30
CA ARG A 95 -7.94 -23.81 -8.51
C ARG A 95 -8.86 -23.52 -7.32
N ARG A 96 -9.51 -24.53 -6.84
CA ARG A 96 -10.32 -24.46 -5.62
C ARG A 96 -9.51 -24.81 -4.37
N GLN A 97 -8.43 -25.56 -4.50
CA GLN A 97 -7.63 -26.07 -3.40
C GLN A 97 -6.15 -25.74 -3.58
N TYR A 98 -5.48 -25.36 -2.48
CA TYR A 98 -4.08 -25.01 -2.40
C TYR A 98 -3.44 -25.61 -1.15
N ASP A 99 -2.12 -25.78 -1.15
CA ASP A 99 -1.39 -26.09 0.09
C ASP A 99 -1.34 -24.87 1.00
N VAL A 100 -1.09 -23.68 0.42
CA VAL A 100 -1.04 -22.44 1.18
C VAL A 100 -1.76 -21.30 0.45
N SER A 101 -2.53 -20.54 1.21
CA SER A 101 -3.12 -19.27 0.80
C SER A 101 -2.45 -18.11 1.54
N ILE A 102 -2.12 -17.05 0.83
CA ILE A 102 -1.45 -15.87 1.38
C ILE A 102 -2.31 -14.65 1.11
N TYR A 103 -2.58 -13.86 2.14
CA TYR A 103 -3.43 -12.68 2.07
C TYR A 103 -2.62 -11.40 2.22
N GLY A 104 -2.58 -10.59 1.15
CA GLY A 104 -1.81 -9.35 1.05
C GLY A 104 -0.47 -9.53 0.34
N ALA A 105 -0.29 -8.81 -0.78
CA ALA A 105 0.92 -8.82 -1.60
C ALA A 105 1.90 -7.69 -1.23
N GLY A 106 2.02 -7.36 0.06
CA GLY A 106 3.12 -6.57 0.60
C GLY A 106 4.42 -7.38 0.69
N PRO A 107 5.52 -6.80 1.22
CA PRO A 107 6.82 -7.48 1.31
C PRO A 107 6.77 -8.84 2.01
N ALA A 108 5.97 -8.98 3.08
CA ALA A 108 5.81 -10.25 3.78
C ALA A 108 5.12 -11.31 2.92
N GLY A 109 3.98 -10.95 2.30
CA GLY A 109 3.23 -11.90 1.48
C GLY A 109 3.95 -12.28 0.19
N LEU A 110 4.61 -11.33 -0.47
CA LEU A 110 5.43 -11.63 -1.65
C LEU A 110 6.60 -12.55 -1.32
N SER A 111 7.29 -12.31 -0.19
CA SER A 111 8.37 -13.19 0.27
C SER A 111 7.84 -14.59 0.60
N ALA A 112 6.74 -14.69 1.36
CA ALA A 112 6.11 -15.97 1.66
C ALA A 112 5.71 -16.71 0.36
N ALA A 113 5.13 -16.01 -0.61
CA ALA A 113 4.73 -16.60 -1.89
C ALA A 113 5.92 -17.16 -2.69
N VAL A 114 7.03 -16.40 -2.74
CA VAL A 114 8.27 -16.84 -3.42
C VAL A 114 8.80 -18.11 -2.77
N TYR A 115 8.91 -18.14 -1.44
CA TYR A 115 9.44 -19.33 -0.73
C TYR A 115 8.50 -20.51 -0.87
N ALA A 116 7.20 -20.34 -0.62
CA ALA A 116 6.22 -21.43 -0.71
C ALA A 116 6.25 -22.11 -2.09
N ALA A 117 6.18 -21.34 -3.16
CA ALA A 117 6.16 -21.90 -4.50
C ALA A 117 7.53 -22.47 -4.94
N SER A 118 8.64 -21.83 -4.55
CA SER A 118 9.98 -22.36 -4.87
C SER A 118 10.30 -23.67 -4.15
N GLU A 119 9.63 -23.93 -3.02
CA GLU A 119 9.74 -25.17 -2.23
C GLU A 119 8.64 -26.19 -2.57
N GLY A 120 7.87 -25.95 -3.64
CA GLY A 120 6.96 -26.92 -4.27
C GLY A 120 5.51 -26.90 -3.75
N LEU A 121 5.14 -25.93 -2.88
CA LEU A 121 3.76 -25.81 -2.42
C LEU A 121 2.87 -25.16 -3.49
N SER A 122 1.69 -25.72 -3.72
CA SER A 122 0.66 -25.07 -4.52
C SER A 122 0.16 -23.81 -3.79
N THR A 123 0.49 -22.63 -4.33
CA THR A 123 0.39 -21.35 -3.64
C THR A 123 -0.53 -20.39 -4.37
N VAL A 124 -1.46 -19.77 -3.62
CA VAL A 124 -2.25 -18.63 -4.08
C VAL A 124 -1.92 -17.40 -3.23
N LEU A 125 -1.69 -16.26 -3.88
CA LEU A 125 -1.49 -14.95 -3.24
C LEU A 125 -2.63 -14.02 -3.65
N ILE A 126 -3.36 -13.50 -2.67
CA ILE A 126 -4.56 -12.68 -2.85
C ILE A 126 -4.24 -11.24 -2.48
N GLU A 127 -4.54 -10.30 -3.38
CA GLU A 127 -4.31 -8.87 -3.19
C GLU A 127 -5.54 -8.07 -3.62
N ARG A 128 -6.01 -7.18 -2.75
CA ARG A 128 -7.20 -6.36 -2.99
C ARG A 128 -6.97 -5.17 -3.93
N SER A 129 -5.71 -4.80 -4.14
CA SER A 129 -5.32 -3.62 -4.93
C SER A 129 -4.04 -3.92 -5.73
N ALA A 130 -3.04 -3.03 -5.69
CA ALA A 130 -1.74 -3.21 -6.31
C ALA A 130 -0.76 -3.92 -5.39
N VAL A 131 0.16 -4.70 -5.95
CA VAL A 131 1.25 -5.34 -5.20
C VAL A 131 2.15 -4.31 -4.50
N GLY A 132 2.85 -4.75 -3.45
CA GLY A 132 3.82 -3.94 -2.71
C GLY A 132 3.30 -3.39 -1.38
N GLY A 133 1.98 -3.42 -1.13
CA GLY A 133 1.39 -2.87 0.09
C GLY A 133 1.83 -1.42 0.32
N GLN A 134 2.06 -1.02 1.57
CA GLN A 134 2.54 0.34 1.87
C GLN A 134 3.98 0.60 1.39
N ALA A 135 4.84 -0.43 1.32
CA ALA A 135 6.18 -0.28 0.78
C ALA A 135 6.14 0.16 -0.69
N GLY A 136 5.16 -0.31 -1.48
CA GLY A 136 4.95 0.07 -2.88
C GLY A 136 4.66 1.55 -3.12
N THR A 137 4.19 2.28 -2.10
CA THR A 137 3.97 3.74 -2.19
C THR A 137 5.22 4.56 -1.86
N THR A 138 6.30 3.92 -1.39
CA THR A 138 7.53 4.60 -0.99
C THR A 138 8.36 4.97 -2.21
N SER A 139 8.69 6.25 -2.35
CA SER A 139 9.48 6.76 -3.48
C SER A 139 10.90 6.21 -3.55
N MET A 140 11.55 6.01 -2.38
CA MET A 140 12.91 5.50 -2.28
C MET A 140 13.11 4.73 -0.98
N ILE A 141 13.53 3.47 -1.09
CA ILE A 141 13.95 2.61 0.02
C ILE A 141 15.47 2.50 -0.03
N GLU A 142 16.17 3.19 0.87
CA GLU A 142 17.63 3.30 0.87
C GLU A 142 18.33 2.28 1.78
N ASN A 143 17.59 1.67 2.71
CA ASN A 143 18.13 0.77 3.73
C ASN A 143 17.71 -0.70 3.53
N TYR A 144 17.34 -1.08 2.33
CA TYR A 144 17.13 -2.48 1.96
C TYR A 144 18.40 -3.05 1.34
N MET A 145 18.92 -4.13 1.89
CA MET A 145 20.18 -4.75 1.47
C MET A 145 20.15 -5.16 0.00
N GLY A 146 21.25 -4.92 -0.72
CA GLY A 146 21.40 -5.25 -2.13
C GLY A 146 21.17 -4.07 -3.09
N PHE A 147 20.72 -2.92 -2.58
CA PHE A 147 20.46 -1.71 -3.37
C PHE A 147 21.26 -0.52 -2.83
N PRO A 148 22.55 -0.38 -3.15
CA PRO A 148 23.41 0.66 -2.59
C PRO A 148 22.98 2.09 -2.94
N GLN A 149 22.20 2.26 -4.00
CA GLN A 149 21.61 3.55 -4.41
C GLN A 149 20.14 3.68 -4.05
N GLY A 150 19.62 2.73 -3.26
CA GLY A 150 18.18 2.61 -2.99
C GLY A 150 17.41 1.99 -4.15
N ILE A 151 16.14 1.77 -3.92
CA ILE A 151 15.17 1.28 -4.91
C ILE A 151 13.80 1.91 -4.65
N ASN A 152 13.06 2.22 -5.71
CA ASN A 152 11.66 2.60 -5.60
C ASN A 152 10.83 1.43 -5.06
N GLY A 153 9.85 1.71 -4.18
CA GLY A 153 9.06 0.66 -3.55
C GLY A 153 8.21 -0.14 -4.52
N ALA A 154 7.66 0.50 -5.55
CA ALA A 154 6.91 -0.19 -6.60
C ALA A 154 7.80 -1.11 -7.43
N ASP A 155 9.03 -0.66 -7.77
CA ASP A 155 9.99 -1.49 -8.52
C ASP A 155 10.45 -2.71 -7.72
N LEU A 156 10.66 -2.55 -6.41
CA LEU A 156 10.98 -3.67 -5.52
C LEU A 156 9.85 -4.69 -5.49
N ALA A 157 8.62 -4.22 -5.36
CA ALA A 157 7.42 -5.05 -5.33
C ALA A 157 7.21 -5.79 -6.66
N GLU A 158 7.41 -5.10 -7.79
CA GLU A 158 7.27 -5.70 -9.11
C GLU A 158 8.31 -6.79 -9.36
N ARG A 159 9.56 -6.59 -8.96
CA ARG A 159 10.60 -7.63 -9.01
C ARG A 159 10.22 -8.87 -8.18
N ALA A 160 9.69 -8.67 -6.97
CA ALA A 160 9.22 -9.76 -6.12
C ALA A 160 8.00 -10.46 -6.73
N ARG A 161 7.05 -9.72 -7.34
CA ARG A 161 5.91 -10.28 -8.06
C ARG A 161 6.37 -11.16 -9.23
N GLN A 162 7.30 -10.68 -10.06
CA GLN A 162 7.86 -11.45 -11.18
C GLN A 162 8.54 -12.73 -10.68
N GLN A 163 9.24 -12.66 -9.57
CA GLN A 163 9.87 -13.82 -8.94
C GLN A 163 8.83 -14.84 -8.46
N ALA A 164 7.76 -14.39 -7.79
CA ALA A 164 6.68 -15.26 -7.34
C ALA A 164 5.98 -15.95 -8.53
N VAL A 165 5.63 -15.21 -9.56
CA VAL A 165 5.00 -15.75 -10.79
C VAL A 165 5.93 -16.74 -11.50
N LYS A 166 7.24 -16.47 -11.55
CA LYS A 166 8.24 -17.38 -12.12
C LYS A 166 8.24 -18.75 -11.43
N PHE A 167 8.02 -18.80 -10.13
CA PHE A 167 7.93 -20.06 -9.37
C PHE A 167 6.52 -20.69 -9.41
N GLY A 168 5.56 -20.08 -10.09
CA GLY A 168 4.22 -20.64 -10.29
C GLY A 168 3.19 -20.23 -9.25
N VAL A 169 3.44 -19.16 -8.49
CA VAL A 169 2.42 -18.56 -7.62
C VAL A 169 1.23 -18.12 -8.45
N GLU A 170 0.05 -18.52 -8.03
CA GLU A 170 -1.18 -17.97 -8.56
C GLU A 170 -1.51 -16.65 -7.87
N LEU A 171 -1.34 -15.54 -8.59
CA LEU A 171 -1.61 -14.20 -8.09
C LEU A 171 -3.04 -13.81 -8.45
N VAL A 172 -3.87 -13.59 -7.43
CA VAL A 172 -5.26 -13.17 -7.55
C VAL A 172 -5.38 -11.73 -7.11
N MET A 173 -5.56 -10.84 -8.09
CA MET A 173 -5.55 -9.40 -7.93
C MET A 173 -6.97 -8.83 -7.91
N MET A 174 -7.14 -7.64 -7.32
CA MET A 174 -8.41 -6.92 -7.16
C MET A 174 -9.46 -7.79 -6.47
N GLN A 175 -8.99 -8.62 -5.51
CA GLN A 175 -9.78 -9.58 -4.78
C GLN A 175 -9.42 -9.59 -3.30
N GLU A 176 -10.39 -9.85 -2.43
CA GLU A 176 -10.23 -9.88 -0.99
C GLU A 176 -10.86 -11.14 -0.40
N GLY A 177 -10.20 -11.73 0.60
CA GLY A 177 -10.78 -12.72 1.48
C GLY A 177 -11.62 -12.03 2.55
N VAL A 178 -12.94 -12.23 2.52
CA VAL A 178 -13.87 -11.52 3.41
C VAL A 178 -14.21 -12.30 4.67
N LYS A 179 -14.08 -13.62 4.63
CA LYS A 179 -14.36 -14.50 5.77
C LYS A 179 -13.57 -15.79 5.67
N SER A 180 -12.98 -16.22 6.78
CA SER A 180 -12.35 -17.54 6.86
C SER A 180 -12.98 -18.38 7.95
N THR A 181 -13.18 -19.67 7.66
CA THR A 181 -13.62 -20.70 8.61
C THR A 181 -12.59 -21.80 8.69
N PHE A 182 -12.36 -22.32 9.90
CA PHE A 182 -11.33 -23.29 10.19
C PHE A 182 -11.99 -24.59 10.66
N HIS A 183 -11.98 -25.61 9.81
CA HIS A 183 -12.53 -26.95 10.15
C HIS A 183 -11.92 -28.03 9.27
N ASP A 184 -11.91 -29.26 9.77
CA ASP A 184 -11.41 -30.45 9.07
C ASP A 184 -9.96 -30.28 8.55
N ASP A 185 -9.08 -29.68 9.37
CA ASP A 185 -7.67 -29.34 9.04
C ASP A 185 -7.54 -28.53 7.74
N ARG A 186 -8.56 -27.74 7.42
CA ARG A 186 -8.64 -26.88 6.24
C ARG A 186 -9.10 -25.49 6.62
N ILE A 187 -8.66 -24.54 5.81
CA ILE A 187 -9.04 -23.14 5.89
C ILE A 187 -9.90 -22.81 4.67
N TRP A 188 -11.15 -22.53 4.93
CA TRP A 188 -12.13 -22.14 3.92
C TRP A 188 -12.22 -20.63 3.91
N THR A 189 -12.03 -20.02 2.75
CA THR A 189 -12.10 -18.56 2.62
C THR A 189 -13.09 -18.17 1.54
N ASP A 190 -14.06 -17.35 1.94
CA ASP A 190 -14.97 -16.69 1.02
C ASP A 190 -14.32 -15.43 0.47
N LEU A 191 -14.42 -15.23 -0.83
CA LEU A 191 -13.88 -14.09 -1.56
C LEU A 191 -14.97 -13.05 -1.81
N ALA A 192 -14.56 -11.78 -1.97
CA ALA A 192 -15.48 -10.67 -2.17
C ALA A 192 -16.37 -10.80 -3.42
N ASP A 193 -15.97 -11.59 -4.42
CA ASP A 193 -16.79 -11.87 -5.62
C ASP A 193 -17.79 -13.05 -5.43
N GLY A 194 -17.88 -13.61 -4.23
CA GLY A 194 -18.72 -14.76 -3.89
C GLY A 194 -18.09 -16.13 -4.16
N GLY A 195 -16.83 -16.16 -4.64
CA GLY A 195 -16.09 -17.42 -4.76
C GLY A 195 -15.63 -17.93 -3.38
N THR A 196 -15.36 -19.24 -3.30
CA THR A 196 -14.78 -19.87 -2.10
C THR A 196 -13.56 -20.68 -2.50
N MET A 197 -12.49 -20.58 -1.71
CA MET A 197 -11.28 -21.38 -1.86
C MET A 197 -10.90 -22.08 -0.56
N VAL A 198 -10.09 -23.12 -0.66
CA VAL A 198 -9.65 -23.95 0.46
C VAL A 198 -8.13 -24.05 0.46
N ALA A 199 -7.51 -23.94 1.62
CA ALA A 199 -6.09 -24.17 1.79
C ALA A 199 -5.81 -25.07 3.01
N ARG A 200 -4.65 -25.76 3.02
CA ARG A 200 -4.20 -26.53 4.19
C ARG A 200 -3.60 -25.63 5.25
N ALA A 201 -2.93 -24.55 4.84
CA ALA A 201 -2.39 -23.52 5.71
C ALA A 201 -2.61 -22.13 5.11
N ASN A 202 -2.55 -21.07 5.93
CA ASN A 202 -2.56 -19.71 5.42
C ASN A 202 -1.49 -18.82 6.07
N VAL A 203 -1.14 -17.74 5.37
CA VAL A 203 -0.31 -16.65 5.89
C VAL A 203 -1.07 -15.33 5.78
N CYS A 204 -1.40 -14.75 6.93
CA CYS A 204 -1.98 -13.42 7.03
C CYS A 204 -0.87 -12.38 6.93
N ALA A 205 -0.74 -11.74 5.77
CA ALA A 205 0.23 -10.70 5.47
C ALA A 205 -0.46 -9.37 5.09
N THR A 206 -1.65 -9.14 5.66
CA THR A 206 -2.57 -8.04 5.32
C THR A 206 -2.04 -6.65 5.70
N GLY A 207 -0.96 -6.60 6.48
CA GLY A 207 -0.25 -5.38 6.83
C GLY A 207 -1.08 -4.41 7.67
N VAL A 208 -0.84 -3.11 7.45
CA VAL A 208 -1.54 -2.01 8.13
C VAL A 208 -2.13 -1.05 7.11
N GLU A 209 -3.22 -0.39 7.47
CA GLU A 209 -3.78 0.75 6.73
C GLU A 209 -3.31 2.05 7.35
N TRP A 210 -3.37 3.14 6.59
CA TRP A 210 -3.02 4.45 7.11
C TRP A 210 -3.98 4.87 8.23
N ARG A 211 -3.41 5.30 9.34
CA ARG A 211 -4.19 5.91 10.42
C ARG A 211 -4.77 7.22 9.93
N ARG A 212 -6.10 7.36 10.06
CA ARG A 212 -6.84 8.55 9.66
C ARG A 212 -6.69 9.67 10.70
N LEU A 213 -6.82 10.91 10.25
CA LEU A 213 -6.89 12.09 11.12
C LEU A 213 -8.21 12.14 11.89
N ASN A 214 -9.27 11.55 11.33
CA ASN A 214 -10.64 11.57 11.84
C ASN A 214 -11.17 13.01 12.05
N LEU A 215 -10.93 13.87 11.08
CA LEU A 215 -11.38 15.25 11.07
C LEU A 215 -12.55 15.47 10.11
N ALA A 216 -13.35 16.50 10.36
CA ALA A 216 -14.38 16.93 9.44
C ALA A 216 -13.76 17.27 8.06
N ASN A 217 -14.50 17.02 6.98
CA ASN A 217 -14.11 17.17 5.58
C ASN A 217 -13.03 16.19 5.09
N GLU A 218 -12.52 15.29 5.91
CA GLU A 218 -11.43 14.38 5.52
C GLU A 218 -11.79 13.54 4.30
N ASP A 219 -12.95 12.86 4.32
CA ASP A 219 -13.37 12.00 3.20
C ASP A 219 -13.62 12.81 1.92
N LYS A 220 -14.16 14.02 2.04
CA LYS A 220 -14.40 14.93 0.92
C LYS A 220 -13.09 15.36 0.24
N LEU A 221 -12.04 15.57 1.03
CA LEU A 221 -10.76 16.12 0.57
C LEU A 221 -9.74 15.02 0.21
N LEU A 222 -10.03 13.76 0.51
CA LEU A 222 -9.16 12.64 0.16
C LEU A 222 -9.01 12.53 -1.37
N GLY A 223 -7.74 12.48 -1.85
CA GLY A 223 -7.40 12.52 -3.26
C GLY A 223 -7.56 13.92 -3.90
N ARG A 224 -7.99 14.90 -3.12
CA ARG A 224 -8.24 16.29 -3.56
C ARG A 224 -7.41 17.29 -2.73
N GLY A 225 -6.12 17.02 -2.63
CA GLY A 225 -5.17 17.78 -1.83
C GLY A 225 -4.85 17.17 -0.47
N LEU A 226 -5.66 16.25 0.04
CA LEU A 226 -5.34 15.43 1.21
C LEU A 226 -4.93 14.02 0.76
N TYR A 227 -3.75 13.57 1.15
CA TYR A 227 -3.18 12.28 0.77
C TYR A 227 -2.60 11.55 1.98
N TYR A 228 -2.73 10.21 1.98
CA TYR A 228 -2.10 9.35 2.98
C TYR A 228 -0.91 8.63 2.36
N GLY A 229 0.25 8.67 3.06
CA GLY A 229 1.47 8.03 2.61
C GLY A 229 2.53 8.97 2.07
N ALA A 230 3.46 8.42 1.26
CA ALA A 230 4.67 9.13 0.84
C ALA A 230 4.50 10.09 -0.36
N GLY A 231 3.31 10.19 -0.94
CA GLY A 231 3.03 11.12 -2.04
C GLY A 231 3.84 10.85 -3.32
N ALA A 232 4.19 9.59 -3.59
CA ALA A 232 5.04 9.26 -4.72
C ALA A 232 4.40 9.60 -6.08
N SER A 233 3.08 9.46 -6.22
CA SER A 233 2.33 9.80 -7.42
C SER A 233 1.95 11.28 -7.50
N GLU A 234 1.91 12.00 -6.37
CA GLU A 234 1.50 13.40 -6.25
C GLU A 234 2.68 14.37 -6.35
N ALA A 235 3.88 13.96 -5.92
CA ALA A 235 5.04 14.85 -5.85
C ALA A 235 5.32 15.61 -7.17
N PRO A 236 5.25 14.99 -8.37
CA PRO A 236 5.43 15.72 -9.63
C PRO A 236 4.38 16.82 -9.86
N LEU A 237 3.20 16.74 -9.22
CA LEU A 237 2.13 17.73 -9.33
C LEU A 237 2.28 18.89 -8.33
N CYS A 238 3.24 18.83 -7.41
CA CYS A 238 3.48 19.85 -6.39
C CYS A 238 4.40 20.99 -6.85
N GLY A 239 4.73 21.05 -8.14
CA GLY A 239 5.63 22.09 -8.69
C GLY A 239 5.15 23.51 -8.35
N GLY A 240 6.00 24.32 -7.70
CA GLY A 240 5.68 25.69 -7.31
C GLY A 240 4.77 25.85 -6.08
N GLU A 241 4.29 24.76 -5.48
CA GLU A 241 3.39 24.77 -4.33
C GLU A 241 4.14 24.72 -3.00
N ASP A 242 3.52 25.32 -1.96
CA ASP A 242 3.91 25.15 -0.56
C ASP A 242 3.09 24.01 0.03
N VAL A 243 3.74 22.91 0.41
CA VAL A 243 3.07 21.67 0.84
C VAL A 243 3.35 21.34 2.30
N TYR A 244 2.45 20.61 2.94
CA TYR A 244 2.58 20.19 4.33
C TYR A 244 2.65 18.66 4.43
N VAL A 245 3.49 18.17 5.33
CA VAL A 245 3.60 16.76 5.69
C VAL A 245 3.41 16.62 7.20
N VAL A 246 2.45 15.81 7.65
CA VAL A 246 2.27 15.53 9.07
C VAL A 246 2.76 14.13 9.43
N GLY A 247 3.66 14.06 10.42
CA GLY A 247 4.27 12.84 10.92
C GLY A 247 5.72 13.05 11.34
N GLY A 248 6.25 12.19 12.20
CA GLY A 248 7.62 12.28 12.74
C GLY A 248 8.49 11.07 12.46
N GLY A 249 7.95 10.01 11.84
CA GLY A 249 8.70 8.77 11.55
C GLY A 249 9.38 8.75 10.18
N ASN A 250 10.07 7.64 9.88
CA ASN A 250 10.81 7.48 8.62
C ASN A 250 9.93 7.66 7.37
N SER A 251 8.69 7.18 7.38
CA SER A 251 7.77 7.36 6.24
C SER A 251 7.48 8.82 5.96
N ALA A 252 7.26 9.64 7.01
CA ALA A 252 7.09 11.08 6.87
C ALA A 252 8.36 11.74 6.33
N GLY A 253 9.53 11.36 6.87
CA GLY A 253 10.82 11.89 6.41
C GLY A 253 11.12 11.57 4.95
N GLN A 254 10.84 10.36 4.50
CA GLN A 254 10.98 9.97 3.09
C GLN A 254 10.03 10.77 2.19
N ALA A 255 8.78 10.98 2.62
CA ALA A 255 7.83 11.84 1.92
C ALA A 255 8.35 13.29 1.81
N VAL A 256 8.83 13.87 2.92
CA VAL A 256 9.41 15.22 2.94
C VAL A 256 10.55 15.35 1.94
N MET A 257 11.52 14.44 1.96
CA MET A 257 12.67 14.48 1.06
C MET A 257 12.29 14.32 -0.40
N HIS A 258 11.30 13.47 -0.69
CA HIS A 258 10.79 13.31 -2.05
C HIS A 258 10.03 14.54 -2.52
N LEU A 259 9.11 15.07 -1.71
CA LEU A 259 8.35 16.28 -2.04
C LEU A 259 9.28 17.51 -2.20
N ALA A 260 10.33 17.63 -1.40
CA ALA A 260 11.29 18.71 -1.49
C ALA A 260 12.03 18.79 -2.84
N THR A 261 12.06 17.70 -3.62
CA THR A 261 12.63 17.72 -4.99
C THR A 261 11.69 18.31 -6.03
N HIS A 262 10.40 18.52 -5.70
CA HIS A 262 9.38 19.00 -6.62
C HIS A 262 8.71 20.30 -6.14
N ALA A 263 8.35 20.36 -4.86
CA ALA A 263 7.63 21.48 -4.27
C ALA A 263 8.50 22.72 -4.10
N LYS A 264 7.88 23.90 -4.06
CA LYS A 264 8.55 25.17 -3.71
C LYS A 264 9.05 25.13 -2.27
N SER A 265 8.21 24.71 -1.33
CA SER A 265 8.59 24.49 0.06
C SER A 265 7.82 23.31 0.68
N VAL A 266 8.43 22.67 1.68
CA VAL A 266 7.81 21.59 2.46
C VAL A 266 7.83 21.96 3.92
N THR A 267 6.67 22.01 4.57
CA THR A 267 6.56 22.19 6.01
C THR A 267 6.22 20.85 6.68
N MET A 268 7.13 20.32 7.48
CA MET A 268 6.93 19.10 8.24
C MET A 268 6.35 19.41 9.61
N LEU A 269 5.19 18.83 9.94
CA LEU A 269 4.49 19.00 11.21
C LEU A 269 4.73 17.78 12.10
N VAL A 270 5.37 17.99 13.23
CA VAL A 270 5.78 16.92 14.15
C VAL A 270 5.16 17.15 15.52
N ARG A 271 4.46 16.14 16.04
CA ARG A 271 3.84 16.23 17.38
C ARG A 271 4.86 16.17 18.52
N ASP A 272 6.02 15.58 18.27
CA ASP A 272 7.10 15.44 19.24
C ASP A 272 8.02 16.67 19.22
N LYS A 273 8.90 16.79 20.22
CA LYS A 273 9.83 17.92 20.34
C LYS A 273 11.12 17.77 19.53
N ALA A 274 11.34 16.60 18.92
CA ALA A 274 12.51 16.31 18.09
C ALA A 274 12.22 15.16 17.11
N LEU A 275 12.91 15.16 15.96
CA LEU A 275 12.84 14.06 14.98
C LEU A 275 13.51 12.77 15.47
N ALA A 276 14.58 12.89 16.25
CA ALA A 276 15.37 11.75 16.74
C ALA A 276 14.59 10.73 17.57
N ALA A 277 13.38 11.08 18.04
CA ALA A 277 12.54 10.17 18.81
C ALA A 277 12.01 8.98 17.98
N SER A 278 11.84 9.13 16.65
CA SER A 278 11.17 8.15 15.80
C SER A 278 11.73 8.03 14.37
N MET A 279 12.78 8.81 14.05
CA MET A 279 13.38 8.88 12.71
C MET A 279 14.85 8.45 12.72
N SER A 280 15.29 7.79 11.64
CA SER A 280 16.70 7.43 11.45
C SER A 280 17.57 8.69 11.35
N GLN A 281 18.79 8.65 11.93
CA GLN A 281 19.68 9.80 11.99
C GLN A 281 19.98 10.38 10.59
N TYR A 282 20.35 9.53 9.62
CA TYR A 282 20.69 10.00 8.27
C TYR A 282 19.55 10.78 7.62
N LEU A 283 18.30 10.42 7.90
CA LEU A 283 17.12 11.07 7.34
C LEU A 283 16.83 12.40 8.05
N SER A 284 16.97 12.42 9.37
CA SER A 284 16.87 13.66 10.16
C SER A 284 17.89 14.69 9.70
N ASP A 285 19.15 14.28 9.49
CA ASP A 285 20.22 15.19 9.06
C ASP A 285 19.94 15.78 7.67
N ARG A 286 19.42 14.95 6.74
CA ARG A 286 19.02 15.40 5.40
C ARG A 286 17.87 16.40 5.44
N ILE A 287 16.85 16.15 6.27
CA ILE A 287 15.70 17.05 6.43
C ILE A 287 16.13 18.40 6.98
N LEU A 288 16.93 18.40 8.05
CA LEU A 288 17.40 19.62 8.69
C LEU A 288 18.39 20.41 7.80
N GLY A 289 19.09 19.74 6.88
CA GLY A 289 20.00 20.35 5.91
C GLY A 289 19.33 20.83 4.62
N ALA A 290 18.06 20.52 4.37
CA ALA A 290 17.38 20.88 3.13
C ALA A 290 16.88 22.33 3.15
N ALA A 291 17.29 23.15 2.18
CA ALA A 291 17.04 24.59 2.16
C ALA A 291 15.55 24.98 2.03
N ASN A 292 14.74 24.13 1.42
CA ASN A 292 13.31 24.37 1.21
C ASN A 292 12.41 23.53 2.14
N VAL A 293 12.98 23.00 3.25
CA VAL A 293 12.24 22.25 4.25
C VAL A 293 12.23 23.00 5.59
N GLN A 294 11.06 23.09 6.20
CA GLN A 294 10.88 23.63 7.56
C GLN A 294 10.25 22.56 8.44
N VAL A 295 10.69 22.45 9.71
CA VAL A 295 10.13 21.53 10.69
C VAL A 295 9.46 22.32 11.81
N GLN A 296 8.19 22.07 12.05
CA GLN A 296 7.44 22.62 13.20
C GLN A 296 7.21 21.48 14.20
N TYR A 297 7.63 21.70 15.43
CA TYR A 297 7.52 20.74 16.52
C TYR A 297 6.35 21.08 17.44
N ASP A 298 5.90 20.11 18.24
CA ASP A 298 4.82 20.25 19.22
C ASP A 298 3.48 20.67 18.59
N VAL A 299 3.22 20.24 17.37
CA VAL A 299 2.02 20.62 16.61
C VAL A 299 1.25 19.40 16.10
N GLU A 300 -0.06 19.61 15.90
CA GLU A 300 -0.95 18.61 15.29
C GLU A 300 -1.98 19.31 14.38
N ILE A 301 -2.51 18.55 13.41
CA ILE A 301 -3.62 19.01 12.56
C ILE A 301 -4.92 18.89 13.35
N THR A 302 -5.65 20.00 13.45
CA THR A 302 -6.94 20.10 14.19
C THR A 302 -8.12 20.45 13.29
N GLY A 303 -7.90 20.70 12.01
CA GLY A 303 -8.98 21.02 11.07
C GLY A 303 -8.50 21.02 9.62
N LEU A 304 -9.43 20.73 8.73
CA LEU A 304 -9.28 20.73 7.28
C LEU A 304 -10.39 21.57 6.67
N ASP A 305 -10.06 22.42 5.70
CA ASP A 305 -11.03 23.25 5.02
C ASP A 305 -10.72 23.39 3.54
N GLY A 306 -11.77 23.47 2.72
CA GLY A 306 -11.71 23.62 1.28
C GLY A 306 -13.05 23.33 0.59
N GLY A 307 -13.22 23.91 -0.57
CA GLY A 307 -14.39 23.73 -1.42
C GLY A 307 -14.35 22.43 -2.22
N GLN A 308 -13.80 22.48 -3.42
CA GLN A 308 -13.62 21.29 -4.29
C GLN A 308 -12.36 20.50 -3.94
N ALA A 309 -11.33 21.18 -3.40
CA ALA A 309 -10.07 20.62 -2.97
C ALA A 309 -9.63 21.26 -1.64
N LEU A 310 -8.54 20.76 -1.06
CA LEU A 310 -7.93 21.33 0.13
C LEU A 310 -7.45 22.77 -0.17
N GLU A 311 -7.81 23.71 0.70
CA GLU A 311 -7.39 25.12 0.62
C GLU A 311 -6.53 25.52 1.83
N ARG A 312 -6.84 24.99 3.01
CA ARG A 312 -6.13 25.33 4.25
C ARG A 312 -6.26 24.23 5.31
N VAL A 313 -5.27 24.19 6.17
CA VAL A 313 -5.20 23.30 7.34
C VAL A 313 -5.13 24.09 8.63
N ARG A 314 -5.75 23.59 9.70
CA ARG A 314 -5.63 24.20 11.02
C ARG A 314 -4.58 23.47 11.82
N ILE A 315 -3.52 24.20 12.21
CA ILE A 315 -2.39 23.67 12.96
C ILE A 315 -2.51 24.16 14.40
N GLY A 316 -2.61 23.23 15.34
CA GLY A 316 -2.71 23.49 16.77
C GLY A 316 -1.43 23.16 17.51
N SER A 317 -1.00 24.02 18.45
CA SER A 317 0.06 23.68 19.38
C SER A 317 -0.48 22.74 20.46
N ARG A 318 0.23 21.66 20.73
CA ARG A 318 -0.13 20.69 21.77
C ARG A 318 0.08 21.25 23.18
N THR A 319 1.02 22.16 23.33
CA THR A 319 1.37 22.79 24.61
C THR A 319 0.47 24.01 24.90
N THR A 320 0.38 25.00 24.00
CA THR A 320 -0.38 26.25 24.25
C THR A 320 -1.86 26.13 23.94
N LYS A 321 -2.26 25.11 23.16
CA LYS A 321 -3.63 24.94 22.65
C LYS A 321 -4.08 26.03 21.67
N GLU A 322 -3.22 26.93 21.29
CA GLU A 322 -3.47 27.90 20.22
C GLU A 322 -3.47 27.19 18.87
N ALA A 323 -4.33 27.62 17.97
CA ALA A 323 -4.44 27.02 16.66
C ALA A 323 -4.69 28.07 15.58
N ASN A 324 -3.91 27.99 14.49
CA ASN A 324 -3.97 28.91 13.36
C ASN A 324 -4.22 28.18 12.06
N TRP A 325 -4.89 28.85 11.12
CA TRP A 325 -5.07 28.36 9.77
C TRP A 325 -3.84 28.68 8.91
N ALA A 326 -3.35 27.68 8.17
CA ALA A 326 -2.30 27.82 7.17
C ALA A 326 -2.88 27.44 5.80
N THR A 327 -2.65 28.30 4.79
CA THR A 327 -3.08 28.04 3.41
C THR A 327 -2.12 27.03 2.77
N THR A 328 -2.68 25.97 2.20
CA THR A 328 -1.94 24.98 1.42
C THR A 328 -2.89 24.19 0.53
N PRO A 329 -2.52 23.89 -0.71
CA PRO A 329 -3.30 23.02 -1.57
C PRO A 329 -3.02 21.52 -1.29
N ARG A 330 -1.98 21.18 -0.50
CA ARG A 330 -1.54 19.79 -0.32
C ARG A 330 -1.17 19.49 1.12
N LEU A 331 -1.75 18.43 1.68
CA LEU A 331 -1.39 17.83 2.96
C LEU A 331 -1.11 16.34 2.78
N PHE A 332 0.07 15.90 3.16
CA PHE A 332 0.46 14.49 3.18
C PHE A 332 0.49 13.98 4.61
N VAL A 333 -0.21 12.87 4.87
CA VAL A 333 -0.39 12.32 6.20
C VAL A 333 0.37 11.02 6.36
N ALA A 334 1.34 10.97 7.28
CA ALA A 334 2.19 9.81 7.58
C ALA A 334 2.31 9.60 9.10
N ILE A 335 1.17 9.41 9.77
CA ILE A 335 1.04 9.31 11.23
C ILE A 335 0.96 7.86 11.75
N GLY A 336 1.48 6.92 10.98
CA GLY A 336 1.47 5.49 11.28
C GLY A 336 0.25 4.78 10.71
N GLY A 337 0.07 3.51 11.11
CA GLY A 337 -0.98 2.65 10.60
C GLY A 337 -1.77 1.95 11.70
N VAL A 338 -2.91 1.39 11.31
CA VAL A 338 -3.72 0.44 12.08
C VAL A 338 -3.70 -0.91 11.36
N PRO A 339 -3.68 -2.04 12.07
CA PRO A 339 -3.61 -3.35 11.43
C PRO A 339 -4.89 -3.65 10.65
N ASN A 340 -4.75 -4.24 9.48
CA ASN A 340 -5.87 -4.67 8.67
C ASN A 340 -6.32 -6.07 9.10
N THR A 341 -7.08 -6.14 10.20
CA THR A 341 -7.47 -7.38 10.89
C THR A 341 -8.93 -7.45 11.33
N ASP A 342 -9.78 -6.55 10.86
CA ASP A 342 -11.20 -6.55 11.25
C ASP A 342 -11.90 -7.83 10.83
N TRP A 343 -11.47 -8.46 9.73
CA TRP A 343 -11.90 -9.77 9.28
C TRP A 343 -11.68 -10.89 10.32
N ALA A 344 -10.73 -10.70 11.26
CA ALA A 344 -10.42 -11.67 12.32
C ALA A 344 -11.25 -11.44 13.61
N ALA A 345 -12.11 -10.41 13.67
CA ALA A 345 -12.86 -10.04 14.88
C ALA A 345 -13.73 -11.18 15.40
N ASP A 346 -14.40 -11.90 14.49
CA ASP A 346 -15.34 -13.00 14.79
C ASP A 346 -14.71 -14.38 14.59
N THR A 347 -13.37 -14.46 14.63
CA THR A 347 -12.62 -15.73 14.52
C THR A 347 -11.94 -16.08 15.85
N ALA A 348 -11.38 -17.30 15.93
CA ALA A 348 -10.58 -17.73 17.07
C ALA A 348 -9.16 -17.12 17.09
N ILE A 349 -8.81 -16.28 16.13
CA ILE A 349 -7.49 -15.64 16.07
C ILE A 349 -7.43 -14.50 17.11
N VAL A 350 -6.46 -14.62 18.04
CA VAL A 350 -6.24 -13.65 19.10
C VAL A 350 -5.61 -12.37 18.53
N ARG A 351 -6.20 -11.22 18.89
CA ARG A 351 -5.68 -9.88 18.59
C ARG A 351 -5.32 -9.15 19.90
N ASP A 352 -4.30 -8.31 19.84
CA ASP A 352 -4.00 -7.42 20.96
C ASP A 352 -4.98 -6.23 21.03
N GLN A 353 -4.80 -5.34 22.01
CA GLN A 353 -5.63 -4.15 22.18
C GLN A 353 -5.56 -3.16 21.01
N GLY A 354 -4.48 -3.21 20.22
CA GLY A 354 -4.29 -2.40 19.02
C GLY A 354 -4.83 -3.07 17.75
N GLY A 355 -5.39 -4.29 17.87
CA GLY A 355 -5.92 -5.06 16.76
C GLY A 355 -4.87 -5.95 16.04
N TYR A 356 -3.60 -5.95 16.45
CA TYR A 356 -2.55 -6.76 15.83
C TYR A 356 -2.72 -8.24 16.16
N LEU A 357 -2.38 -9.13 15.20
CA LEU A 357 -2.44 -10.58 15.36
C LEU A 357 -1.34 -11.06 16.31
N VAL A 358 -1.72 -11.78 17.38
CA VAL A 358 -0.77 -12.35 18.35
C VAL A 358 -0.30 -13.71 17.84
N THR A 359 1.01 -13.98 17.92
CA THR A 359 1.62 -15.18 17.37
C THR A 359 2.63 -15.82 18.32
N GLY A 360 2.81 -17.12 18.21
CA GLY A 360 3.90 -17.87 18.81
C GLY A 360 4.07 -17.64 20.32
N PRO A 361 5.27 -17.23 20.78
CA PRO A 361 5.54 -17.04 22.21
C PRO A 361 4.65 -16.02 22.91
N ASP A 362 4.13 -15.01 22.18
CA ASP A 362 3.25 -13.98 22.75
C ASP A 362 1.83 -14.52 23.08
N LEU A 363 1.48 -15.72 22.59
CA LEU A 363 0.26 -16.46 22.95
C LEU A 363 0.39 -17.20 24.29
N LEU A 364 1.62 -17.44 24.77
CA LEU A 364 1.85 -18.28 25.95
C LEU A 364 1.45 -17.57 27.25
N ILE A 365 0.68 -18.24 28.07
CA ILE A 365 0.30 -17.80 29.41
C ILE A 365 1.17 -18.59 30.43
N ASN A 366 2.03 -17.88 31.15
CA ASN A 366 3.01 -18.52 32.09
C ASN A 366 3.85 -19.62 31.41
N GLY A 367 4.28 -19.39 30.15
CA GLY A 367 5.11 -20.33 29.39
C GLY A 367 4.38 -21.54 28.81
N LYS A 368 3.04 -21.60 28.92
CA LYS A 368 2.22 -22.69 28.39
C LYS A 368 1.26 -22.17 27.32
N ALA A 369 0.95 -23.01 26.35
CA ALA A 369 -0.08 -22.71 25.37
C ALA A 369 -1.43 -22.46 26.05
N PRO A 370 -2.28 -21.57 25.50
CA PRO A 370 -3.61 -21.32 26.07
C PRO A 370 -4.46 -22.59 26.02
N ALA A 371 -5.45 -22.71 26.95
CA ALA A 371 -6.32 -23.88 27.02
C ALA A 371 -7.14 -24.16 25.73
N SER A 372 -7.32 -23.13 24.90
CA SER A 372 -7.97 -23.25 23.58
C SER A 372 -7.06 -23.80 22.49
N TRP A 373 -5.75 -23.93 22.73
CA TRP A 373 -4.82 -24.48 21.77
C TRP A 373 -4.96 -26.00 21.69
N PRO A 374 -5.28 -26.58 20.51
CA PRO A 374 -5.69 -27.99 20.43
C PRO A 374 -4.54 -28.98 20.26
N LEU A 375 -3.28 -28.53 20.03
CA LEU A 375 -2.13 -29.40 19.75
C LEU A 375 -1.25 -29.57 20.97
N ASP A 376 -0.55 -30.70 21.07
CA ASP A 376 0.37 -30.99 22.19
C ASP A 376 1.62 -30.12 22.18
N ARG A 377 2.04 -29.62 20.99
CA ARG A 377 3.14 -28.67 20.87
C ARG A 377 2.71 -27.22 21.15
N ALA A 378 3.65 -26.35 21.45
CA ALA A 378 3.42 -24.91 21.47
C ALA A 378 3.22 -24.36 20.04
N PRO A 379 2.51 -23.20 19.88
CA PRO A 379 2.45 -22.51 18.60
C PRO A 379 3.84 -22.19 18.05
N TYR A 380 4.06 -22.36 16.77
CA TYR A 380 5.28 -21.91 16.10
C TYR A 380 5.43 -20.39 16.18
N TYR A 381 6.63 -19.85 16.01
CA TYR A 381 6.94 -18.43 16.23
C TYR A 381 6.00 -17.45 15.54
N LEU A 382 5.58 -17.74 14.29
CA LEU A 382 4.67 -16.90 13.51
C LEU A 382 3.25 -17.49 13.42
N GLU A 383 2.96 -18.60 14.12
CA GLU A 383 1.64 -19.23 14.12
C GLU A 383 0.70 -18.45 15.05
N THR A 384 -0.52 -18.23 14.59
CA THR A 384 -1.58 -17.56 15.37
C THR A 384 -2.14 -18.52 16.44
N SER A 385 -3.19 -18.11 17.14
CA SER A 385 -3.94 -19.00 18.05
C SER A 385 -4.76 -20.09 17.35
N VAL A 386 -4.70 -20.16 16.02
CA VAL A 386 -5.34 -21.20 15.21
C VAL A 386 -4.25 -21.97 14.47
N PRO A 387 -4.14 -23.30 14.68
CA PRO A 387 -3.15 -24.13 14.01
C PRO A 387 -3.23 -24.01 12.48
N GLY A 388 -2.06 -23.96 11.83
CA GLY A 388 -1.95 -23.80 10.38
C GLY A 388 -2.23 -22.39 9.86
N SER A 389 -2.63 -21.47 10.74
CA SER A 389 -2.80 -20.05 10.38
C SER A 389 -1.63 -19.23 10.92
N PHE A 390 -0.86 -18.62 10.03
CA PHE A 390 0.33 -17.84 10.34
C PHE A 390 0.11 -16.36 10.08
N ALA A 391 0.89 -15.49 10.73
CA ALA A 391 0.89 -14.06 10.45
C ALA A 391 2.33 -13.57 10.28
N ALA A 392 2.54 -12.67 9.29
CA ALA A 392 3.85 -12.11 8.98
C ALA A 392 3.77 -10.64 8.58
N GLY A 393 4.80 -9.88 8.94
CA GLY A 393 4.91 -8.44 8.64
C GLY A 393 4.13 -7.57 9.60
N ASP A 394 3.75 -6.39 9.12
CA ASP A 394 3.23 -5.29 9.95
C ASP A 394 1.88 -5.57 10.62
N VAL A 395 1.16 -6.59 10.19
CA VAL A 395 -0.10 -7.06 10.79
C VAL A 395 0.11 -7.73 12.15
N ARG A 396 1.33 -8.19 12.43
CA ARG A 396 1.66 -8.97 13.61
C ARG A 396 1.94 -8.09 14.84
N HIS A 397 1.52 -8.57 16.01
CA HIS A 397 1.86 -7.99 17.31
C HIS A 397 3.38 -7.85 17.45
N ARG A 398 3.86 -6.70 17.92
CA ARG A 398 5.29 -6.37 18.10
C ARG A 398 6.18 -6.49 16.85
N SER A 399 5.58 -6.51 15.66
CA SER A 399 6.36 -6.50 14.42
C SER A 399 7.23 -5.25 14.32
N ILE A 400 8.48 -5.43 13.91
CA ILE A 400 9.37 -4.33 13.55
C ILE A 400 8.99 -3.87 12.14
N LYS A 401 8.38 -2.70 12.05
CA LYS A 401 7.84 -2.15 10.80
C LYS A 401 8.97 -1.71 9.85
N ARG A 402 9.55 -2.68 9.14
CA ARG A 402 10.61 -2.52 8.13
C ARG A 402 10.36 -3.51 6.99
N VAL A 403 10.69 -3.11 5.77
CA VAL A 403 10.56 -3.96 4.57
C VAL A 403 11.37 -5.26 4.73
N ALA A 404 12.62 -5.16 5.21
CA ALA A 404 13.48 -6.32 5.41
C ALA A 404 12.93 -7.30 6.45
N THR A 405 12.38 -6.80 7.56
CA THR A 405 11.78 -7.63 8.62
C THR A 405 10.54 -8.33 8.08
N ALA A 406 9.67 -7.61 7.39
CA ALA A 406 8.46 -8.16 6.80
C ALA A 406 8.80 -9.27 5.77
N ALA A 407 9.79 -9.06 4.91
CA ALA A 407 10.26 -10.06 3.97
C ALA A 407 10.84 -11.29 4.70
N GLY A 408 11.65 -11.08 5.74
CA GLY A 408 12.21 -12.17 6.57
C GLY A 408 11.14 -12.98 7.30
N GLU A 409 10.13 -12.33 7.87
CA GLU A 409 9.01 -13.02 8.51
C GLU A 409 8.18 -13.82 7.48
N GLY A 410 7.96 -13.29 6.27
CA GLY A 410 7.29 -14.02 5.20
C GLY A 410 7.99 -15.32 4.83
N ALA A 411 9.31 -15.26 4.63
CA ALA A 411 10.14 -16.46 4.37
C ALA A 411 10.09 -17.45 5.53
N MET A 412 10.25 -16.95 6.76
CA MET A 412 10.22 -17.78 7.97
C MET A 412 8.88 -18.47 8.18
N ALA A 413 7.76 -17.80 7.86
CA ALA A 413 6.42 -18.37 7.99
C ALA A 413 6.30 -19.65 7.17
N ILE A 414 6.89 -19.70 5.97
CA ILE A 414 6.82 -20.89 5.10
C ILE A 414 7.59 -22.08 5.69
N ALA A 415 8.72 -21.84 6.34
CA ALA A 415 9.41 -22.92 7.06
C ALA A 415 8.53 -23.56 8.15
N PHE A 416 7.69 -22.77 8.81
CA PHE A 416 6.73 -23.30 9.79
C PHE A 416 5.48 -23.91 9.11
N VAL A 417 5.04 -23.38 7.98
CA VAL A 417 3.99 -24.00 7.16
C VAL A 417 4.39 -25.42 6.77
N HIS A 418 5.62 -25.65 6.29
CA HIS A 418 6.10 -26.99 5.95
C HIS A 418 6.01 -27.95 7.14
N ARG A 419 6.51 -27.54 8.32
CA ARG A 419 6.41 -28.35 9.54
C ARG A 419 4.98 -28.70 9.91
N TYR A 420 4.07 -27.72 9.83
CA TYR A 420 2.64 -27.94 10.09
C TYR A 420 2.03 -28.95 9.08
N LEU A 421 2.35 -28.80 7.80
CA LEU A 421 1.85 -29.70 6.75
C LEU A 421 2.39 -31.13 6.89
N GLU A 422 3.61 -31.32 7.37
CA GLU A 422 4.18 -32.63 7.69
C GLU A 422 3.51 -33.28 8.91
N GLU A 423 3.16 -32.50 9.94
CA GLU A 423 2.45 -33.00 11.13
C GLU A 423 0.99 -33.39 10.85
N THR A 424 0.39 -32.82 9.81
CA THR A 424 -1.04 -33.03 9.45
C THR A 424 -1.25 -33.81 8.13
N ALA A 425 -0.18 -34.47 7.66
CA ALA A 425 -0.17 -35.24 6.39
C ALA A 425 -0.94 -36.57 6.46
#